data_d7271f75d0f9da8aa5929b6b70677893
#
_entry.id   d7271f75d0f9da8aa5929b6b70677893
#
_cell.length_a   1.000
_cell.length_b   1.000
_cell.length_c   1.000
_cell.angle_alpha   90.00
_cell.angle_beta   90.00
_cell.angle_gamma   90.00
#
_symmetry.space_group_name_H-M   'P 1'
#
loop_
_entity.id
_entity.type
_entity.pdbx_description
1 polymer ?
#
loop_
_entity_poly.entity_id
_entity_poly.type
_entity_poly.pdbx_seq_one_letter_code
_entity_poly.pdbx_strand_id
1 'polypeptide(L)'
;MKLTITVLLVLFGLSGFVFVDSFAIISPNNAFTLEGSGYAVTKDTIKTSEIDLALSTQKQTGSSVKSSIEDGFITLDDKNFLVTKLEATTLHEGKYIRINGNVESNTDGKATIKFFGRLIEESKNASIYGFTGKITIDDKDYKIIYTAKLSELSKIKVTPTESKTDKKLIIHIAKGSSTQGIGTYIDLAGVKQKASEIQSSTDSLRFRYFSQDRISIEPGTTITIVNDDVVSHRIFSGKENYGDRYNQFTADGRVSTDKILSGESISITLDEAGFYRLYDPDYQWMKIVAYVFPNVEGNVILGQGKNLGN
;
A
#
# COMPACT_ATOMS: atom_id res chain seq x y z
N MET A 1 -17.09 -43.44 47.47
CA MET A 1 -16.22 -43.46 46.27
C MET A 1 -16.94 -43.14 44.96
N LYS A 2 -18.23 -42.78 44.97
CA LYS A 2 -19.00 -42.36 43.76
C LYS A 2 -19.12 -40.83 43.60
N LEU A 3 -18.86 -40.04 44.64
CA LEU A 3 -19.01 -38.59 44.62
C LEU A 3 -17.80 -37.84 44.02
N THR A 4 -16.62 -38.43 44.13
CA THR A 4 -15.33 -37.86 43.67
C THR A 4 -15.15 -37.91 42.13
N ILE A 5 -15.80 -38.86 41.44
CA ILE A 5 -15.69 -39.01 39.98
C ILE A 5 -16.57 -38.00 39.27
N THR A 6 -17.72 -37.64 39.85
CA THR A 6 -18.65 -36.66 39.25
C THR A 6 -18.09 -35.24 39.26
N VAL A 7 -17.33 -34.87 40.30
CA VAL A 7 -16.71 -33.53 40.40
C VAL A 7 -15.54 -33.38 39.41
N LEU A 8 -14.81 -34.48 39.10
CA LEU A 8 -13.69 -34.45 38.16
C LEU A 8 -14.18 -34.30 36.70
N LEU A 9 -15.35 -34.86 36.36
CA LEU A 9 -15.95 -34.74 35.02
C LEU A 9 -16.52 -33.36 34.77
N VAL A 10 -16.99 -32.63 35.80
CA VAL A 10 -17.50 -31.25 35.64
C VAL A 10 -16.36 -30.26 35.48
N LEU A 11 -15.17 -30.53 36.06
CA LEU A 11 -13.98 -29.67 35.90
C LEU A 11 -13.33 -29.78 34.49
N PHE A 12 -13.50 -30.92 33.81
CA PHE A 12 -13.02 -31.07 32.43
C PHE A 12 -13.97 -30.51 31.39
N GLY A 13 -15.25 -30.28 31.73
CA GLY A 13 -16.24 -29.71 30.83
C GLY A 13 -16.21 -28.17 30.73
N LEU A 14 -15.42 -27.48 31.55
CA LEU A 14 -15.33 -26.02 31.62
C LEU A 14 -14.05 -25.45 30.96
N SER A 15 -13.18 -26.28 30.41
CA SER A 15 -12.17 -25.83 29.47
C SER A 15 -12.85 -25.55 28.11
N GLY A 16 -13.70 -24.53 28.09
CA GLY A 16 -14.17 -23.95 26.83
C GLY A 16 -12.94 -23.57 26.06
N PHE A 17 -12.69 -24.25 24.96
CA PHE A 17 -11.79 -23.76 23.92
C PHE A 17 -12.31 -22.40 23.51
N VAL A 18 -11.69 -21.35 24.03
CA VAL A 18 -11.82 -20.01 23.46
C VAL A 18 -11.14 -20.12 22.10
N PHE A 19 -11.91 -20.46 21.08
CA PHE A 19 -11.47 -20.23 19.71
C PHE A 19 -11.38 -18.71 19.61
N VAL A 20 -10.18 -18.17 19.77
CA VAL A 20 -9.89 -16.83 19.34
C VAL A 20 -9.92 -16.93 17.81
N ASP A 21 -11.07 -16.60 17.23
CA ASP A 21 -11.15 -16.40 15.79
C ASP A 21 -10.17 -15.28 15.44
N SER A 22 -9.04 -15.65 14.87
CA SER A 22 -8.09 -14.72 14.28
C SER A 22 -8.76 -14.10 13.06
N PHE A 23 -9.13 -12.84 13.16
CA PHE A 23 -9.73 -12.10 12.03
C PHE A 23 -8.64 -11.33 11.30
N ALA A 24 -8.58 -11.48 9.99
CA ALA A 24 -7.67 -10.68 9.16
C ALA A 24 -7.91 -9.18 9.38
N ILE A 25 -6.81 -8.42 9.51
CA ILE A 25 -6.78 -7.01 9.92
C ILE A 25 -7.33 -6.06 8.84
N ILE A 26 -8.23 -6.49 7.98
CA ILE A 26 -8.74 -5.63 6.91
C ILE A 26 -9.99 -4.91 7.41
N SER A 27 -9.83 -3.63 7.73
CA SER A 27 -10.91 -2.75 8.14
C SER A 27 -11.28 -1.75 7.02
N PRO A 28 -12.55 -1.31 6.93
CA PRO A 28 -12.96 -0.27 5.99
C PRO A 28 -12.27 1.08 6.25
N ASN A 29 -12.12 1.89 5.21
CA ASN A 29 -11.54 3.24 5.24
C ASN A 29 -10.10 3.29 5.79
N ASN A 30 -9.34 2.26 5.52
CA ASN A 30 -7.92 2.21 5.84
C ASN A 30 -7.09 1.98 4.57
N ALA A 31 -5.82 2.34 4.66
CA ALA A 31 -4.83 2.10 3.62
C ALA A 31 -3.92 0.94 3.98
N PHE A 32 -3.50 0.18 2.98
CA PHE A 32 -2.64 -0.99 3.13
C PHE A 32 -1.57 -1.01 2.06
N THR A 33 -0.46 -1.66 2.35
CA THR A 33 0.52 -2.09 1.35
C THR A 33 0.47 -3.60 1.21
N LEU A 34 0.56 -4.10 -0.03
CA LEU A 34 0.71 -5.51 -0.36
C LEU A 34 2.04 -5.69 -1.07
N GLU A 35 2.99 -6.27 -0.39
CA GLU A 35 4.37 -6.45 -0.86
C GLU A 35 4.73 -7.93 -0.87
N GLY A 36 5.34 -8.40 -1.95
CA GLY A 36 5.71 -9.80 -2.05
C GLY A 36 6.50 -10.15 -3.29
N SER A 37 6.93 -11.39 -3.34
CA SER A 37 7.73 -11.91 -4.45
C SER A 37 7.36 -13.35 -4.78
N GLY A 38 7.82 -13.79 -5.92
CA GLY A 38 7.61 -15.15 -6.41
C GLY A 38 8.01 -15.30 -7.87
N TYR A 39 7.21 -16.06 -8.60
CA TYR A 39 7.52 -16.44 -9.97
C TYR A 39 6.33 -16.29 -10.90
N ALA A 40 6.62 -15.92 -12.14
CA ALA A 40 5.70 -15.97 -13.27
C ALA A 40 6.17 -17.02 -14.27
N VAL A 41 5.34 -18.02 -14.55
CA VAL A 41 5.73 -19.25 -15.23
C VAL A 41 4.89 -19.46 -16.49
N THR A 42 5.57 -19.78 -17.60
CA THR A 42 4.96 -20.34 -18.82
C THR A 42 5.45 -21.78 -19.05
N LYS A 43 5.09 -22.39 -20.17
CA LYS A 43 5.64 -23.71 -20.53
C LYS A 43 7.15 -23.68 -20.75
N ASP A 44 7.68 -22.54 -21.22
CA ASP A 44 9.04 -22.43 -21.73
C ASP A 44 9.96 -21.63 -20.80
N THR A 45 9.39 -20.80 -19.89
CA THR A 45 10.17 -19.84 -19.10
C THR A 45 9.65 -19.71 -17.68
N ILE A 46 10.58 -19.48 -16.76
CA ILE A 46 10.31 -19.04 -15.38
C ILE A 46 10.95 -17.68 -15.23
N LYS A 47 10.17 -16.70 -14.80
CA LYS A 47 10.60 -15.32 -14.52
C LYS A 47 10.47 -15.05 -13.06
N THR A 48 11.40 -14.29 -12.48
CA THR A 48 11.20 -13.68 -11.18
C THR A 48 10.11 -12.63 -11.29
N SER A 49 9.37 -12.44 -10.21
CA SER A 49 8.27 -11.49 -10.21
C SER A 49 8.02 -10.97 -8.81
N GLU A 50 7.80 -9.67 -8.71
CA GLU A 50 7.53 -8.95 -7.48
C GLU A 50 6.24 -8.19 -7.60
N ILE A 51 5.60 -7.96 -6.47
CA ILE A 51 4.36 -7.19 -6.34
C ILE A 51 4.54 -6.18 -5.21
N ASP A 52 4.27 -4.92 -5.50
CA ASP A 52 4.23 -3.83 -4.53
C ASP A 52 3.03 -2.95 -4.87
N LEU A 53 1.96 -3.07 -4.09
CA LEU A 53 0.70 -2.37 -4.32
C LEU A 53 0.31 -1.56 -3.09
N ALA A 54 -0.19 -0.34 -3.32
CA ALA A 54 -0.83 0.47 -2.31
C ALA A 54 -2.32 0.52 -2.57
N LEU A 55 -3.11 0.24 -1.55
CA LEU A 55 -4.56 0.10 -1.69
C LEU A 55 -5.32 0.75 -0.53
N SER A 56 -6.52 1.19 -0.81
CA SER A 56 -7.46 1.68 0.18
C SER A 56 -8.73 0.83 0.21
N THR A 57 -9.21 0.55 1.40
CA THR A 57 -10.43 -0.21 1.61
C THR A 57 -11.66 0.70 1.58
N GLN A 58 -12.67 0.25 0.89
CA GLN A 58 -13.97 0.90 0.81
C GLN A 58 -14.92 0.35 1.89
N LYS A 59 -16.17 0.80 1.85
CA LYS A 59 -17.22 0.31 2.75
C LYS A 59 -17.40 -1.20 2.62
N GLN A 60 -17.52 -1.86 3.75
CA GLN A 60 -17.86 -3.28 3.83
C GLN A 60 -19.27 -3.55 3.31
N THR A 61 -19.43 -4.63 2.57
CA THR A 61 -20.72 -5.16 2.12
C THR A 61 -20.80 -6.64 2.46
N GLY A 62 -21.59 -6.98 3.46
CA GLY A 62 -21.66 -8.35 3.99
C GLY A 62 -20.29 -8.81 4.52
N SER A 63 -19.83 -9.98 4.10
CA SER A 63 -18.52 -10.55 4.45
C SER A 63 -17.39 -10.14 3.49
N SER A 64 -17.61 -9.11 2.68
CA SER A 64 -16.66 -8.65 1.67
C SER A 64 -16.30 -7.19 1.87
N VAL A 65 -15.02 -6.85 1.61
CA VAL A 65 -14.52 -5.48 1.54
C VAL A 65 -13.92 -5.27 0.15
N LYS A 66 -14.43 -4.28 -0.56
CA LYS A 66 -13.81 -3.81 -1.81
C LYS A 66 -12.66 -2.88 -1.49
N SER A 67 -11.61 -2.94 -2.30
CA SER A 67 -10.46 -2.04 -2.21
C SER A 67 -10.11 -1.54 -3.60
N SER A 68 -9.78 -0.27 -3.67
CA SER A 68 -9.12 0.32 -4.83
C SER A 68 -7.62 0.15 -4.68
N ILE A 69 -6.93 -0.16 -5.76
CA ILE A 69 -5.47 -0.18 -5.82
C ILE A 69 -5.07 1.04 -6.63
N GLU A 70 -4.52 2.04 -5.95
CA GLU A 70 -4.28 3.35 -6.54
C GLU A 70 -2.85 3.54 -7.02
N ASP A 71 -1.91 2.77 -6.48
CA ASP A 71 -0.49 2.86 -6.82
C ASP A 71 0.20 1.52 -6.70
N GLY A 72 1.31 1.37 -7.42
CA GLY A 72 2.19 0.22 -7.32
C GLY A 72 2.61 -0.36 -8.65
N PHE A 73 3.32 -1.46 -8.57
CA PHE A 73 3.86 -2.15 -9.74
C PHE A 73 3.90 -3.66 -9.53
N ILE A 74 4.05 -4.36 -10.65
CA ILE A 74 4.37 -5.78 -10.71
C ILE A 74 5.54 -5.94 -11.67
N THR A 75 6.54 -6.76 -11.30
CA THR A 75 7.67 -7.01 -12.17
C THR A 75 7.55 -8.37 -12.87
N LEU A 76 8.19 -8.49 -14.02
CA LEU A 76 8.51 -9.75 -14.69
C LEU A 76 9.96 -9.70 -15.13
N ASP A 77 10.85 -10.30 -14.34
CA ASP A 77 12.30 -10.07 -14.37
C ASP A 77 12.58 -8.55 -14.21
N ASP A 78 13.25 -7.92 -15.17
CA ASP A 78 13.60 -6.50 -15.20
C ASP A 78 12.49 -5.56 -15.70
N LYS A 79 11.32 -6.11 -16.08
CA LYS A 79 10.21 -5.34 -16.66
C LYS A 79 9.20 -4.93 -15.60
N ASN A 80 8.91 -3.65 -15.52
CA ASN A 80 7.93 -3.08 -14.61
C ASN A 80 6.59 -2.84 -15.29
N PHE A 81 5.51 -3.28 -14.66
CA PHE A 81 4.13 -3.02 -15.02
C PHE A 81 3.48 -2.19 -13.93
N LEU A 82 3.17 -0.93 -14.23
CA LEU A 82 2.55 0.01 -13.29
C LEU A 82 1.04 -0.20 -13.22
N VAL A 83 0.48 0.02 -12.07
CA VAL A 83 -0.98 -0.06 -11.85
C VAL A 83 -1.68 1.02 -12.67
N THR A 84 -2.66 0.61 -13.48
CA THR A 84 -3.53 1.56 -14.23
C THR A 84 -4.98 1.48 -13.74
N LYS A 85 -5.49 0.28 -13.56
CA LYS A 85 -6.84 0.02 -13.06
C LYS A 85 -6.88 -1.36 -12.41
N LEU A 86 -6.57 -1.42 -11.15
CA LEU A 86 -6.68 -2.62 -10.33
C LEU A 86 -7.71 -2.44 -9.22
N GLU A 87 -8.45 -3.50 -8.97
CA GLU A 87 -9.37 -3.60 -7.85
C GLU A 87 -9.08 -4.86 -7.06
N ALA A 88 -9.21 -4.78 -5.75
CA ALA A 88 -9.17 -5.95 -4.88
C ALA A 88 -10.53 -6.14 -4.20
N THR A 89 -10.83 -7.39 -3.88
CA THR A 89 -11.98 -7.75 -3.05
C THR A 89 -11.50 -8.76 -2.02
N THR A 90 -11.63 -8.41 -0.77
CA THR A 90 -11.42 -9.31 0.35
C THR A 90 -12.71 -10.06 0.63
N LEU A 91 -12.63 -11.36 0.82
CA LEU A 91 -13.75 -12.28 0.96
C LEU A 91 -13.59 -13.10 2.25
N HIS A 92 -14.74 -13.56 2.79
CA HIS A 92 -14.77 -14.45 3.95
C HIS A 92 -13.90 -13.94 5.11
N GLU A 93 -14.15 -12.68 5.52
CA GLU A 93 -13.48 -12.10 6.69
C GLU A 93 -11.95 -12.05 6.57
N GLY A 94 -11.44 -11.81 5.36
CA GLY A 94 -10.00 -11.72 5.13
C GLY A 94 -9.32 -13.02 4.73
N LYS A 95 -10.02 -14.15 4.73
CA LYS A 95 -9.42 -15.45 4.35
C LYS A 95 -8.93 -15.49 2.91
N TYR A 96 -9.55 -14.70 2.04
CA TYR A 96 -9.20 -14.65 0.62
C TYR A 96 -9.16 -13.22 0.10
N ILE A 97 -8.25 -12.96 -0.85
CA ILE A 97 -8.18 -11.70 -1.59
C ILE A 97 -8.19 -12.04 -3.09
N ARG A 98 -9.05 -11.36 -3.83
CA ARG A 98 -9.07 -11.40 -5.29
C ARG A 98 -8.61 -10.06 -5.83
N ILE A 99 -7.64 -10.06 -6.76
CA ILE A 99 -7.13 -8.86 -7.44
C ILE A 99 -7.35 -9.05 -8.93
N ASN A 100 -8.01 -8.07 -9.56
CA ASN A 100 -8.27 -8.10 -11.00
C ASN A 100 -8.12 -6.70 -11.59
N GLY A 101 -7.71 -6.65 -12.86
CA GLY A 101 -7.67 -5.41 -13.62
C GLY A 101 -6.47 -5.33 -14.55
N ASN A 102 -6.01 -4.12 -14.79
CA ASN A 102 -4.98 -3.84 -15.78
C ASN A 102 -3.78 -3.13 -15.16
N VAL A 103 -2.62 -3.46 -15.72
CA VAL A 103 -1.35 -2.78 -15.51
C VAL A 103 -0.74 -2.45 -16.86
N GLU A 104 0.21 -1.52 -16.91
CA GLU A 104 0.84 -1.08 -18.15
C GLU A 104 2.34 -0.93 -17.98
N SER A 105 3.08 -1.41 -18.95
CA SER A 105 4.53 -1.21 -19.07
C SER A 105 4.84 -0.24 -20.18
N ASN A 106 5.89 0.54 -20.00
CA ASN A 106 6.38 1.45 -21.04
C ASN A 106 6.95 0.72 -22.27
N THR A 107 7.32 -0.55 -22.12
CA THR A 107 7.95 -1.36 -23.18
C THR A 107 7.03 -2.44 -23.75
N ASP A 108 6.21 -3.03 -22.91
CA ASP A 108 5.42 -4.23 -23.26
C ASP A 108 3.91 -3.95 -23.33
N GLY A 109 3.51 -2.69 -23.21
CA GLY A 109 2.11 -2.30 -23.32
C GLY A 109 1.24 -2.75 -22.15
N LYS A 110 -0.02 -3.08 -22.44
CA LYS A 110 -1.02 -3.41 -21.42
C LYS A 110 -0.98 -4.90 -21.04
N ALA A 111 -1.14 -5.16 -19.75
CA ALA A 111 -1.32 -6.51 -19.23
C ALA A 111 -2.57 -6.60 -18.37
N THR A 112 -3.23 -7.75 -18.43
CA THR A 112 -4.39 -8.04 -17.57
C THR A 112 -3.98 -8.99 -16.44
N ILE A 113 -4.47 -8.68 -15.24
CA ILE A 113 -4.16 -9.43 -14.02
C ILE A 113 -5.41 -10.09 -13.47
N LYS A 114 -5.25 -11.35 -13.04
CA LYS A 114 -6.25 -12.10 -12.28
C LYS A 114 -5.54 -12.92 -11.22
N PHE A 115 -5.52 -12.43 -9.99
CA PHE A 115 -4.88 -13.07 -8.85
C PHE A 115 -5.89 -13.48 -7.81
N PHE A 116 -5.60 -14.57 -7.13
CA PHE A 116 -6.35 -15.08 -6.00
C PHE A 116 -5.38 -15.43 -4.87
N GLY A 117 -5.52 -14.74 -3.74
CA GLY A 117 -4.73 -14.90 -2.54
C GLY A 117 -5.52 -15.68 -1.48
N ARG A 118 -4.86 -16.60 -0.81
CA ARG A 118 -5.34 -17.30 0.38
C ARG A 118 -4.49 -16.90 1.57
N LEU A 119 -5.12 -16.55 2.68
CA LEU A 119 -4.45 -16.28 3.95
C LEU A 119 -3.66 -17.54 4.37
N ILE A 120 -2.39 -17.35 4.69
CA ILE A 120 -1.48 -18.38 5.22
C ILE A 120 -1.38 -18.20 6.73
N GLU A 121 -1.08 -16.97 7.15
CA GLU A 121 -0.84 -16.62 8.54
C GLU A 121 -1.15 -15.14 8.77
N GLU A 122 -1.47 -14.77 9.99
CA GLU A 122 -1.68 -13.38 10.36
C GLU A 122 -1.04 -13.03 11.70
N SER A 123 -0.74 -11.76 11.85
CA SER A 123 -0.25 -11.15 13.07
C SER A 123 -1.07 -9.89 13.37
N LYS A 124 -0.77 -9.23 14.49
CA LYS A 124 -1.48 -8.01 14.90
C LYS A 124 -1.48 -6.90 13.83
N ASN A 125 -0.42 -6.79 13.02
CA ASN A 125 -0.21 -5.64 12.12
C ASN A 125 -0.03 -6.06 10.64
N ALA A 126 -0.04 -7.34 10.33
CA ALA A 126 0.16 -7.82 8.97
C ALA A 126 -0.40 -9.23 8.78
N SER A 127 -0.75 -9.53 7.55
CA SER A 127 -1.21 -10.86 7.13
C SER A 127 -0.37 -11.34 5.94
N ILE A 128 -0.04 -12.63 5.92
CA ILE A 128 0.69 -13.27 4.83
C ILE A 128 -0.29 -14.05 3.97
N TYR A 129 -0.24 -13.78 2.66
CA TYR A 129 -1.06 -14.46 1.66
C TYR A 129 -0.20 -15.21 0.66
N GLY A 130 -0.64 -16.41 0.29
CA GLY A 130 -0.15 -17.12 -0.89
C GLY A 130 -1.06 -16.79 -2.08
N PHE A 131 -0.50 -16.18 -3.11
CA PHE A 131 -1.23 -15.83 -4.32
C PHE A 131 -0.93 -16.78 -5.45
N THR A 132 -1.98 -17.12 -6.19
CA THR A 132 -1.91 -17.81 -7.49
C THR A 132 -2.77 -17.05 -8.49
N GLY A 133 -2.53 -17.28 -9.77
CA GLY A 133 -3.32 -16.61 -10.81
C GLY A 133 -2.54 -16.47 -12.10
N LYS A 134 -2.81 -15.40 -12.83
CA LYS A 134 -2.12 -15.14 -14.09
C LYS A 134 -1.98 -13.66 -14.42
N ILE A 135 -0.93 -13.36 -15.17
CA ILE A 135 -0.72 -12.12 -15.90
C ILE A 135 -0.81 -12.48 -17.39
N THR A 136 -1.65 -11.78 -18.14
CA THR A 136 -1.78 -11.97 -19.60
C THR A 136 -1.20 -10.75 -20.30
N ILE A 137 -0.20 -10.97 -21.16
CA ILE A 137 0.49 -9.96 -21.98
C ILE A 137 0.47 -10.48 -23.42
N ASP A 138 -0.06 -9.69 -24.36
CA ASP A 138 -0.14 -10.07 -25.78
C ASP A 138 -0.64 -11.50 -25.98
N ASP A 139 -1.77 -11.82 -25.35
CA ASP A 139 -2.42 -13.16 -25.35
C ASP A 139 -1.58 -14.30 -24.76
N LYS A 140 -0.41 -14.01 -24.19
CA LYS A 140 0.42 -14.97 -23.48
C LYS A 140 0.14 -14.93 -21.99
N ASP A 141 -0.25 -16.09 -21.44
CA ASP A 141 -0.53 -16.27 -20.02
C ASP A 141 0.75 -16.69 -19.25
N TYR A 142 1.07 -15.91 -18.22
CA TYR A 142 2.08 -16.25 -17.21
C TYR A 142 1.34 -16.63 -15.92
N LYS A 143 1.47 -17.87 -15.48
CA LYS A 143 0.95 -18.31 -14.16
C LYS A 143 1.83 -17.70 -13.08
N ILE A 144 1.22 -17.06 -12.07
CA ILE A 144 1.94 -16.47 -10.93
C ILE A 144 1.82 -17.34 -9.69
N ILE A 145 2.88 -17.32 -8.89
CA ILE A 145 2.93 -17.91 -7.55
C ILE A 145 3.70 -16.90 -6.69
N TYR A 146 2.99 -16.23 -5.74
CA TYR A 146 3.61 -15.28 -4.82
C TYR A 146 3.37 -15.66 -3.37
N THR A 147 4.30 -15.24 -2.52
CA THR A 147 4.06 -15.00 -1.11
C THR A 147 4.12 -13.51 -0.89
N ALA A 148 3.04 -12.94 -0.34
CA ALA A 148 2.93 -11.50 -0.14
C ALA A 148 2.42 -11.15 1.25
N LYS A 149 2.97 -10.08 1.81
CA LYS A 149 2.58 -9.49 3.09
C LYS A 149 1.64 -8.31 2.83
N LEU A 150 0.44 -8.37 3.40
CA LEU A 150 -0.47 -7.26 3.51
C LEU A 150 -0.24 -6.58 4.86
N SER A 151 0.12 -5.31 4.86
CA SER A 151 0.36 -4.53 6.07
C SER A 151 -0.51 -3.29 6.07
N GLU A 152 -1.09 -2.94 7.20
CA GLU A 152 -1.79 -1.67 7.35
C GLU A 152 -0.78 -0.52 7.27
N LEU A 153 -1.08 0.48 6.44
CA LEU A 153 -0.35 1.74 6.42
C LEU A 153 -0.82 2.56 7.62
N SER A 154 -0.04 2.50 8.70
CA SER A 154 -0.40 3.13 9.97
C SER A 154 -0.69 4.62 9.78
N LYS A 155 -1.82 5.08 10.30
CA LYS A 155 -2.12 6.52 10.35
C LYS A 155 -1.07 7.23 11.18
N ILE A 156 -0.47 8.23 10.60
CA ILE A 156 0.48 9.09 11.28
C ILE A 156 -0.30 9.94 12.27
N LYS A 157 -0.17 9.61 13.56
CA LYS A 157 -0.71 10.43 14.64
C LYS A 157 0.24 11.59 14.88
N VAL A 158 -0.13 12.76 14.44
CA VAL A 158 0.59 13.97 14.78
C VAL A 158 0.13 14.42 16.16
N THR A 159 0.99 14.29 17.15
CA THR A 159 0.70 14.72 18.52
C THR A 159 0.57 16.24 18.53
N PRO A 160 -0.52 16.84 19.07
CA PRO A 160 -0.59 18.28 19.23
C PRO A 160 0.51 18.71 20.20
N THR A 161 1.43 19.55 19.77
CA THR A 161 2.27 20.32 20.71
C THR A 161 1.37 21.34 21.39
N GLU A 162 1.55 21.61 22.67
CA GLU A 162 0.65 22.34 23.59
C GLU A 162 0.21 23.78 23.19
N SER A 163 0.38 24.17 21.95
CA SER A 163 -0.09 25.43 21.39
C SER A 163 -0.89 25.19 20.13
N LYS A 164 -2.21 25.17 20.27
CA LYS A 164 -3.22 25.19 19.19
C LYS A 164 -2.92 24.36 17.93
N THR A 165 -3.48 23.14 17.90
CA THR A 165 -4.17 22.47 16.78
C THR A 165 -3.43 22.11 15.49
N ASP A 166 -2.16 22.30 15.30
CA ASP A 166 -1.54 21.93 14.02
C ASP A 166 -0.91 20.54 14.07
N LYS A 167 -1.65 19.55 13.58
CA LYS A 167 -1.12 18.23 13.26
C LYS A 167 -0.12 18.38 12.11
N LYS A 168 1.16 18.40 12.40
CA LYS A 168 2.23 18.64 11.42
C LYS A 168 3.05 17.39 11.15
N LEU A 169 3.11 16.98 9.88
CA LEU A 169 3.98 15.91 9.38
C LEU A 169 5.11 16.51 8.56
N ILE A 170 6.35 16.14 8.83
CA ILE A 170 7.52 16.63 8.06
C ILE A 170 7.96 15.51 7.09
N ILE A 171 8.07 15.87 5.82
CA ILE A 171 8.58 15.01 4.75
C ILE A 171 9.75 15.72 4.08
N HIS A 172 10.87 15.04 3.93
CA HIS A 172 12.06 15.55 3.28
C HIS A 172 12.14 15.09 1.83
N ILE A 173 12.43 16.01 0.91
CA ILE A 173 12.91 15.69 -0.43
C ILE A 173 14.36 15.26 -0.28
N ALA A 174 14.69 14.03 -0.66
CA ALA A 174 16.03 13.50 -0.48
C ALA A 174 17.04 14.20 -1.43
N LYS A 175 18.27 14.37 -0.98
CA LYS A 175 19.34 14.92 -1.82
C LYS A 175 19.57 14.04 -3.04
N GLY A 176 19.62 14.66 -4.23
CA GLY A 176 19.78 13.99 -5.53
C GLY A 176 18.48 13.52 -6.17
N SER A 177 17.33 13.82 -5.58
CA SER A 177 16.00 13.42 -6.08
C SER A 177 15.67 14.00 -7.46
N SER A 178 16.29 15.12 -7.83
CA SER A 178 16.19 15.71 -9.17
C SER A 178 16.79 14.84 -10.29
N THR A 179 17.52 13.78 -9.94
CA THR A 179 18.08 12.83 -10.91
C THR A 179 17.36 11.49 -10.78
N GLN A 180 16.68 11.08 -11.85
CA GLN A 180 15.97 9.80 -11.86
C GLN A 180 16.95 8.63 -11.65
N GLY A 181 16.58 7.70 -10.76
CA GLY A 181 17.43 6.58 -10.40
C GLY A 181 18.47 6.88 -9.32
N ILE A 182 18.51 8.13 -8.82
CA ILE A 182 19.31 8.53 -7.66
C ILE A 182 18.35 8.88 -6.52
N GLY A 183 18.71 8.61 -5.29
CA GLY A 183 17.87 8.86 -4.13
C GLY A 183 18.10 7.83 -3.05
N THR A 184 17.10 7.61 -2.21
CA THR A 184 17.14 6.57 -1.18
C THR A 184 16.40 5.33 -1.68
N TYR A 185 17.04 4.19 -1.58
CA TYR A 185 16.41 2.91 -1.90
C TYR A 185 15.74 2.29 -0.70
N ILE A 186 14.66 1.56 -0.97
CA ILE A 186 14.10 0.61 -0.01
C ILE A 186 13.95 -0.70 -0.77
N ASP A 187 14.55 -1.76 -0.25
CA ASP A 187 14.23 -3.10 -0.70
C ASP A 187 12.86 -3.55 -0.16
N LEU A 188 12.31 -4.62 -0.68
CA LEU A 188 11.03 -5.17 -0.23
C LEU A 188 11.08 -5.68 1.22
N ALA A 189 12.25 -5.89 1.80
CA ALA A 189 12.44 -6.20 3.21
C ALA A 189 12.42 -4.97 4.12
N GLY A 190 12.30 -3.75 3.54
CA GLY A 190 12.20 -2.50 4.27
C GLY A 190 13.53 -1.91 4.72
N VAL A 191 14.66 -2.42 4.24
CA VAL A 191 15.99 -1.86 4.53
C VAL A 191 16.23 -0.64 3.67
N LYS A 192 16.49 0.50 4.31
CA LYS A 192 16.84 1.74 3.60
C LYS A 192 18.31 1.76 3.23
N GLN A 193 18.60 1.92 1.96
CA GLN A 193 19.96 2.06 1.45
C GLN A 193 20.06 3.32 0.57
N LYS A 194 21.22 3.93 0.53
CA LYS A 194 21.49 5.05 -0.40
C LYS A 194 21.90 4.50 -1.76
N ALA A 195 21.49 5.17 -2.84
CA ALA A 195 21.83 4.80 -4.20
C ALA A 195 23.31 4.55 -4.42
N SER A 196 24.16 5.38 -3.78
CA SER A 196 25.62 5.27 -3.87
C SER A 196 26.23 4.04 -3.19
N GLU A 197 25.46 3.34 -2.35
CA GLU A 197 25.91 2.17 -1.60
C GLU A 197 25.56 0.85 -2.31
N ILE A 198 24.79 0.92 -3.40
CA ILE A 198 24.32 -0.25 -4.13
C ILE A 198 25.26 -0.52 -5.30
N GLN A 199 26.05 -1.58 -5.19
CA GLN A 199 27.04 -1.97 -6.19
C GLN A 199 26.56 -2.96 -7.25
N SER A 200 25.35 -3.47 -7.17
CA SER A 200 24.81 -4.40 -8.16
C SER A 200 23.29 -4.25 -8.30
N SER A 201 22.81 -4.44 -9.52
CA SER A 201 21.41 -4.53 -9.84
C SER A 201 20.75 -5.62 -8.99
N THR A 202 19.99 -5.22 -8.01
CA THR A 202 19.04 -6.11 -7.37
C THR A 202 17.67 -5.66 -7.81
N ASP A 203 16.96 -6.55 -8.45
CA ASP A 203 15.67 -6.33 -9.10
C ASP A 203 14.55 -5.98 -8.11
N SER A 204 14.86 -5.94 -6.82
CA SER A 204 13.95 -5.73 -5.70
C SER A 204 14.06 -4.35 -5.06
N LEU A 205 14.69 -3.36 -5.68
CA LEU A 205 14.93 -2.05 -5.10
C LEU A 205 13.94 -1.02 -5.63
N ARG A 206 13.33 -0.31 -4.70
CA ARG A 206 12.45 0.82 -4.98
C ARG A 206 13.17 2.13 -4.66
N PHE A 207 13.29 3.01 -5.64
CA PHE A 207 13.77 4.36 -5.43
C PHE A 207 12.78 5.18 -4.61
N ARG A 208 13.28 5.85 -3.59
CA ARG A 208 12.50 6.78 -2.77
C ARG A 208 13.14 8.16 -2.85
N TYR A 209 12.39 9.11 -3.34
CA TYR A 209 12.80 10.51 -3.50
C TYR A 209 12.36 11.39 -2.34
N PHE A 210 11.41 10.91 -1.56
CA PHE A 210 10.93 11.54 -0.34
C PHE A 210 11.23 10.65 0.87
N SER A 211 11.39 11.23 2.06
CA SER A 211 11.56 10.46 3.29
C SER A 211 10.40 9.50 3.57
N GLN A 212 9.20 9.86 3.08
CA GLN A 212 8.00 9.03 3.06
C GLN A 212 7.26 9.29 1.75
N ASP A 213 6.98 8.25 1.00
CA ASP A 213 6.31 8.31 -0.29
C ASP A 213 4.91 7.68 -0.28
N ARG A 214 4.54 7.03 0.82
CA ARG A 214 3.19 6.55 1.12
C ARG A 214 2.83 6.94 2.55
N ILE A 215 1.74 7.68 2.69
CA ILE A 215 1.28 8.17 3.99
C ILE A 215 -0.22 7.94 4.16
N SER A 216 -0.64 7.70 5.41
CA SER A 216 -2.03 7.70 5.83
C SER A 216 -2.20 8.73 6.93
N ILE A 217 -3.10 9.69 6.73
CA ILE A 217 -3.32 10.85 7.61
C ILE A 217 -4.80 11.15 7.76
N GLU A 218 -5.14 11.99 8.72
CA GLU A 218 -6.50 12.52 8.88
C GLU A 218 -6.71 13.81 8.07
N PRO A 219 -7.95 14.12 7.65
CA PRO A 219 -8.28 15.43 7.08
C PRO A 219 -7.86 16.57 8.03
N GLY A 220 -7.40 17.68 7.45
CA GLY A 220 -6.84 18.82 8.20
C GLY A 220 -5.40 18.63 8.67
N THR A 221 -4.72 17.54 8.27
CA THR A 221 -3.30 17.35 8.56
C THR A 221 -2.46 18.26 7.67
N THR A 222 -1.54 18.98 8.27
CA THR A 222 -0.54 19.80 7.57
C THR A 222 0.72 18.98 7.33
N ILE A 223 1.14 18.86 6.07
CA ILE A 223 2.40 18.28 5.64
C ILE A 223 3.39 19.40 5.39
N THR A 224 4.54 19.38 6.04
CA THR A 224 5.66 20.27 5.71
C THR A 224 6.65 19.53 4.85
N ILE A 225 6.85 20.01 3.64
CA ILE A 225 7.85 19.48 2.70
C ILE A 225 9.12 20.31 2.86
N VAL A 226 10.22 19.67 3.21
CA VAL A 226 11.56 20.26 3.34
C VAL A 226 12.39 19.83 2.13
N ASN A 227 13.01 20.79 1.45
CA ASN A 227 13.85 20.52 0.31
C ASN A 227 15.32 20.37 0.73
N ASP A 228 15.80 19.13 0.89
CA ASP A 228 17.21 18.83 1.14
C ASP A 228 18.01 18.63 -0.16
N ASP A 229 17.37 18.71 -1.33
CA ASP A 229 18.07 18.63 -2.63
C ASP A 229 18.71 19.97 -2.99
N VAL A 230 19.60 19.94 -3.98
CA VAL A 230 20.38 21.11 -4.42
C VAL A 230 19.64 22.02 -5.42
N VAL A 231 18.51 21.55 -5.94
CA VAL A 231 17.66 22.29 -6.89
C VAL A 231 16.34 22.67 -6.25
N SER A 232 15.61 23.57 -6.90
CA SER A 232 14.25 23.93 -6.46
C SER A 232 13.24 22.89 -6.90
N HIS A 233 12.24 22.63 -6.08
CA HIS A 233 11.13 21.71 -6.32
C HIS A 233 9.77 22.43 -6.21
N ARG A 234 8.72 21.80 -6.73
CA ARG A 234 7.32 22.19 -6.54
C ARG A 234 6.50 20.95 -6.22
N ILE A 235 5.37 21.12 -5.55
CA ILE A 235 4.47 20.01 -5.25
C ILE A 235 3.07 20.35 -5.76
N PHE A 236 2.59 19.51 -6.67
CA PHE A 236 1.25 19.58 -7.22
C PHE A 236 0.49 18.29 -6.87
N SER A 237 -0.82 18.38 -6.78
CA SER A 237 -1.66 17.19 -6.80
C SER A 237 -2.16 16.90 -8.20
N GLY A 238 -2.37 15.62 -8.52
CA GLY A 238 -2.85 15.28 -9.84
C GLY A 238 -3.18 13.80 -10.05
N LYS A 239 -3.56 13.54 -11.30
CA LYS A 239 -3.87 12.21 -11.79
C LYS A 239 -2.74 11.74 -12.70
N GLU A 240 -2.32 10.49 -12.53
CA GLU A 240 -1.30 9.86 -13.36
C GLU A 240 -1.86 9.49 -14.75
N ASN A 241 -1.13 9.84 -15.80
CA ASN A 241 -1.44 9.55 -17.19
C ASN A 241 -0.59 8.36 -17.63
N TYR A 242 -1.15 7.18 -17.57
CA TYR A 242 -0.45 5.95 -17.94
C TYR A 242 -0.20 5.91 -19.46
N GLY A 243 1.01 5.48 -19.82
CA GLY A 243 1.43 5.41 -21.23
C GLY A 243 1.90 6.72 -21.84
N ASP A 244 1.78 7.86 -21.16
CA ASP A 244 2.34 9.15 -21.60
C ASP A 244 3.69 9.42 -20.91
N ARG A 245 4.77 9.28 -21.64
CA ARG A 245 6.13 9.51 -21.13
C ARG A 245 6.47 10.98 -20.89
N TYR A 246 5.77 11.88 -21.56
CA TYR A 246 6.06 13.32 -21.55
C TYR A 246 5.20 14.06 -20.53
N ASN A 247 3.97 13.62 -20.35
CA ASN A 247 3.02 14.20 -19.41
C ASN A 247 2.51 13.12 -18.47
N GLN A 248 3.37 12.67 -17.56
CA GLN A 248 3.04 11.58 -16.63
C GLN A 248 1.90 11.93 -15.67
N PHE A 249 1.65 13.23 -15.45
CA PHE A 249 0.60 13.70 -14.57
C PHE A 249 -0.21 14.84 -15.20
N THR A 250 -1.50 14.87 -14.87
CA THR A 250 -2.39 16.01 -15.06
C THR A 250 -2.75 16.58 -13.71
N ALA A 251 -2.43 17.86 -13.46
CA ALA A 251 -2.78 18.54 -12.23
C ALA A 251 -4.31 18.59 -12.03
N ASP A 252 -4.77 18.35 -10.81
CA ASP A 252 -6.19 18.38 -10.43
C ASP A 252 -6.59 19.65 -9.69
N GLY A 253 -5.62 20.52 -9.39
CA GLY A 253 -5.84 21.85 -8.80
C GLY A 253 -6.07 21.85 -7.28
N ARG A 254 -6.11 20.69 -6.62
CA ARG A 254 -6.31 20.63 -5.15
C ARG A 254 -5.08 21.09 -4.38
N VAL A 255 -3.90 20.82 -4.89
CA VAL A 255 -2.62 21.27 -4.33
C VAL A 255 -1.75 21.84 -5.44
N SER A 256 -1.19 23.04 -5.21
CA SER A 256 -0.20 23.68 -6.07
C SER A 256 0.66 24.60 -5.22
N THR A 257 1.97 24.38 -5.22
CA THR A 257 2.90 25.21 -4.44
C THR A 257 3.75 26.12 -5.32
N ASP A 258 4.28 27.17 -4.75
CA ASP A 258 5.42 27.91 -5.28
C ASP A 258 6.69 27.03 -5.24
N LYS A 259 7.79 27.57 -5.77
CA LYS A 259 9.10 26.93 -5.72
C LYS A 259 9.61 26.84 -4.28
N ILE A 260 10.06 25.66 -3.91
CA ILE A 260 10.74 25.35 -2.65
C ILE A 260 12.24 25.35 -2.96
N LEU A 261 12.98 26.39 -2.59
CA LEU A 261 14.41 26.45 -2.84
C LEU A 261 15.17 25.45 -1.96
N SER A 262 16.41 25.13 -2.35
CA SER A 262 17.28 24.27 -1.54
C SER A 262 17.40 24.76 -0.12
N GLY A 263 17.15 23.91 0.88
CA GLY A 263 17.11 24.22 2.29
C GLY A 263 15.84 24.89 2.81
N GLU A 264 14.89 25.22 1.93
CA GLU A 264 13.60 25.79 2.32
C GLU A 264 12.53 24.72 2.57
N SER A 265 11.39 25.15 3.08
CA SER A 265 10.23 24.29 3.30
C SER A 265 8.92 25.00 2.97
N ILE A 266 7.91 24.23 2.62
CA ILE A 266 6.54 24.68 2.43
C ILE A 266 5.57 23.80 3.19
N SER A 267 4.44 24.35 3.62
CA SER A 267 3.38 23.59 4.30
C SER A 267 2.15 23.50 3.43
N ILE A 268 1.58 22.28 3.36
CA ILE A 268 0.39 21.92 2.59
C ILE A 268 -0.60 21.29 3.55
N THR A 269 -1.85 21.76 3.59
CA THR A 269 -2.91 21.15 4.40
C THR A 269 -3.86 20.37 3.50
N LEU A 270 -4.12 19.11 3.85
CA LEU A 270 -5.05 18.24 3.11
C LEU A 270 -6.37 18.15 3.90
N ASP A 271 -7.32 19.02 3.57
CA ASP A 271 -8.58 19.17 4.31
C ASP A 271 -9.65 18.15 3.89
N GLU A 272 -9.65 17.74 2.62
CA GLU A 272 -10.66 16.85 2.09
C GLU A 272 -10.22 15.38 2.22
N ALA A 273 -11.15 14.54 2.68
CA ALA A 273 -10.93 13.09 2.68
C ALA A 273 -10.83 12.56 1.25
N GLY A 274 -9.90 11.63 1.02
CA GLY A 274 -9.71 10.98 -0.26
C GLY A 274 -8.28 10.54 -0.51
N PHE A 275 -8.05 10.17 -1.75
CA PHE A 275 -6.75 9.80 -2.27
C PHE A 275 -6.10 11.01 -2.95
N TYR A 276 -4.84 11.28 -2.61
CA TYR A 276 -4.01 12.29 -3.25
C TYR A 276 -2.76 11.66 -3.83
N ARG A 277 -2.40 12.05 -5.03
CA ARG A 277 -1.10 11.80 -5.60
C ARG A 277 -0.40 13.15 -5.73
N LEU A 278 0.56 13.39 -4.82
CA LEU A 278 1.39 14.59 -4.82
C LEU A 278 2.63 14.29 -5.65
N TYR A 279 2.99 15.16 -6.56
CA TYR A 279 4.11 14.96 -7.48
C TYR A 279 4.85 16.28 -7.74
N ASP A 280 6.11 16.16 -8.18
CA ASP A 280 6.86 17.31 -8.69
C ASP A 280 6.63 17.47 -10.19
N PRO A 281 6.07 18.59 -10.68
CA PRO A 281 5.82 18.80 -12.10
C PRO A 281 7.08 18.91 -12.94
N ASP A 282 8.22 19.30 -12.35
CA ASP A 282 9.50 19.41 -13.04
C ASP A 282 10.29 18.09 -13.03
N TYR A 283 10.00 17.21 -12.03
CA TYR A 283 10.63 15.90 -11.83
C TYR A 283 9.56 14.82 -11.62
N GLN A 284 8.84 14.48 -12.67
CA GLN A 284 7.59 13.69 -12.62
C GLN A 284 7.75 12.24 -12.11
N TRP A 285 8.96 11.74 -11.93
CA TRP A 285 9.21 10.46 -11.24
C TRP A 285 9.08 10.56 -9.73
N MET A 286 9.07 11.78 -9.18
CA MET A 286 8.95 12.04 -7.73
C MET A 286 7.48 12.15 -7.36
N LYS A 287 6.98 11.22 -6.54
CA LYS A 287 5.58 11.25 -6.09
C LYS A 287 5.44 10.77 -4.64
N ILE A 288 4.40 11.27 -3.99
CA ILE A 288 3.88 10.83 -2.69
C ILE A 288 2.44 10.38 -2.90
N VAL A 289 2.09 9.23 -2.35
CA VAL A 289 0.71 8.74 -2.28
C VAL A 289 0.18 9.01 -0.87
N ALA A 290 -0.86 9.84 -0.78
CA ALA A 290 -1.47 10.20 0.50
C ALA A 290 -2.92 9.70 0.57
N TYR A 291 -3.20 8.90 1.61
CA TYR A 291 -4.53 8.45 1.99
C TYR A 291 -5.02 9.31 3.14
N VAL A 292 -6.02 10.13 2.85
CA VAL A 292 -6.60 11.09 3.80
C VAL A 292 -7.96 10.56 4.24
N PHE A 293 -8.01 9.90 5.40
CA PHE A 293 -9.25 9.32 5.90
C PHE A 293 -9.53 9.79 7.34
N PRO A 294 -10.78 10.13 7.66
CA PRO A 294 -11.16 10.44 9.01
C PRO A 294 -10.88 9.24 9.93
N ASN A 295 -10.55 9.53 11.18
CA ASN A 295 -10.45 8.48 12.19
C ASN A 295 -11.85 7.97 12.49
N VAL A 296 -12.17 6.75 12.10
CA VAL A 296 -13.44 6.12 12.45
C VAL A 296 -13.22 5.45 13.80
N GLU A 297 -13.71 6.07 14.87
CA GLU A 297 -13.83 5.40 16.16
C GLU A 297 -14.85 4.27 16.03
N GLY A 298 -14.38 3.06 16.09
CA GLY A 298 -15.16 1.84 16.00
C GLY A 298 -14.59 0.89 14.97
N ASN A 299 -13.79 -0.06 15.43
CA ASN A 299 -13.39 -1.22 14.66
C ASN A 299 -14.65 -2.00 14.28
N VAL A 300 -15.18 -1.79 13.07
CA VAL A 300 -16.08 -2.76 12.48
C VAL A 300 -15.23 -3.94 12.06
N ILE A 301 -14.96 -4.83 12.99
CA ILE A 301 -14.31 -6.09 12.72
C ILE A 301 -15.24 -6.85 11.77
N LEU A 302 -14.68 -7.29 10.64
CA LEU A 302 -15.34 -8.24 9.76
C LEU A 302 -15.76 -9.46 10.60
N GLY A 303 -17.02 -9.76 10.71
CA GLY A 303 -17.53 -10.96 11.39
C GLY A 303 -18.26 -10.79 12.70
N GLN A 304 -18.38 -9.61 13.30
CA GLN A 304 -19.36 -9.41 14.36
C GLN A 304 -20.79 -9.36 13.78
N GLY A 305 -21.35 -10.54 13.49
CA GLY A 305 -22.78 -10.72 13.36
C GLY A 305 -23.43 -10.23 14.67
N LYS A 306 -24.30 -9.21 14.60
CA LYS A 306 -25.20 -8.91 15.70
C LYS A 306 -25.91 -10.21 16.08
N ASN A 307 -25.62 -10.75 17.24
CA ASN A 307 -26.57 -11.59 17.93
C ASN A 307 -27.79 -10.69 18.19
N LEU A 308 -28.80 -10.81 17.34
CA LEU A 308 -30.15 -10.40 17.65
C LEU A 308 -30.65 -11.39 18.71
N GLY A 309 -30.37 -11.09 19.97
CA GLY A 309 -30.99 -11.75 21.09
C GLY A 309 -32.46 -11.40 21.04
N ASN A 310 -33.26 -12.45 21.12
CA ASN A 310 -34.69 -12.39 21.48
C ASN A 310 -34.88 -11.76 22.85
#